data_6bc2e0bc232c4401da425f52b85c1eaa
#
_entry.id   6bc2e0bc232c4401da425f52b85c1eaa
#
_cell.length_a   1.000
_cell.length_b   1.000
_cell.length_c   1.000
_cell.angle_alpha   90.00
_cell.angle_beta   90.00
_cell.angle_gamma   90.00
#
_symmetry.space_group_name_H-M   'P 1'
#
loop_
_entity.id
_entity.type
_entity.pdbx_description
1 polymer ?
#
loop_
_entity_poly.entity_id
_entity_poly.type
_entity_poly.pdbx_seq_one_letter_code
_entity_poly.pdbx_strand_id
1 'polypeptide(L)'
;MSLRHRWQAWRELWGRYARAFVWHWQRRDQLQGRMLREDEAQFLSAALAVQETPPSGTARLIAWLLMLLVLTAFAWALIGRMDIVVTAQGKVIPSERSKVIAAVETGSVIALNVREGQRVRAGDVLLQLDTSALDAERDRALGERNESVLTLARNQALLQALRHGRPPALPPLAQLNRDSGATLDASRWQAASAHVLGQWQDYAARRKKLADDIAHYGQALPLAERQAASYKALAATGDVSRDAWQDKEQARLQLQAQLQEARNQQAGLAAEVTRQALDEIAQARRTAAAAAQDALRAASASRLHTLKAPIDGTVQQLAIHTLGGVAQAAQPILHIVPSGGPVEVEAFMENKDKGFVHAGQSAAVKVDAFEYTKYGTLPGSVSHVSQDAIADEKRGLIYSVKVQLERAELNVNGQPTPITPGMSVSVEIRTGERRIIEYVLSPLLRHTHEALNER
;
A
#
# COMPACT_ATOMS: atom_id res chain seq x y z
N MET A 1 -10.86 -67.40 -9.86
CA MET A 1 -9.59 -68.09 -10.17
C MET A 1 -8.44 -67.15 -9.84
N SER A 2 -7.57 -67.56 -8.89
CA SER A 2 -6.54 -66.70 -8.33
C SER A 2 -5.44 -66.39 -9.37
N LEU A 3 -4.92 -65.14 -9.35
CA LEU A 3 -3.80 -64.63 -10.20
C LEU A 3 -2.61 -65.60 -10.25
N ARG A 4 -2.38 -66.38 -9.17
CA ARG A 4 -1.32 -67.43 -9.08
C ARG A 4 -1.50 -68.54 -10.12
N HIS A 5 -2.73 -69.01 -10.37
CA HIS A 5 -2.97 -70.08 -11.33
C HIS A 5 -2.79 -69.64 -12.79
N ARG A 6 -3.10 -68.40 -13.10
CA ARG A 6 -2.88 -67.81 -14.41
C ARG A 6 -1.37 -67.66 -14.72
N TRP A 7 -0.58 -67.32 -13.70
CA TRP A 7 0.89 -67.16 -13.81
C TRP A 7 1.57 -68.53 -13.95
N GLN A 8 1.10 -69.56 -13.25
CA GLN A 8 1.59 -70.92 -13.40
C GLN A 8 1.28 -71.49 -14.77
N ALA A 9 0.07 -71.29 -15.28
CA ALA A 9 -0.31 -71.76 -16.63
C ALA A 9 0.53 -71.06 -17.74
N TRP A 10 0.80 -69.74 -17.58
CA TRP A 10 1.64 -68.96 -18.51
C TRP A 10 3.09 -69.50 -18.49
N ARG A 11 3.62 -69.77 -17.32
CA ARG A 11 5.00 -70.26 -17.14
C ARG A 11 5.17 -71.70 -17.68
N GLU A 12 4.16 -72.53 -17.53
CA GLU A 12 4.15 -73.88 -18.14
C GLU A 12 4.04 -73.84 -19.68
N LEU A 13 3.21 -72.93 -20.17
CA LEU A 13 3.03 -72.73 -21.60
C LEU A 13 4.31 -72.24 -22.25
N TRP A 14 4.93 -71.21 -21.72
CA TRP A 14 6.24 -70.71 -22.16
C TRP A 14 7.34 -71.76 -21.99
N GLY A 15 7.32 -72.57 -20.91
CA GLY A 15 8.25 -73.67 -20.70
C GLY A 15 8.11 -74.78 -21.77
N ARG A 16 6.91 -75.05 -22.21
CA ARG A 16 6.69 -76.05 -23.33
C ARG A 16 7.19 -75.45 -24.66
N TYR A 17 6.85 -74.23 -24.98
CA TYR A 17 7.35 -73.58 -26.21
C TYR A 17 8.88 -73.42 -26.21
N ALA A 18 9.45 -73.01 -25.09
CA ALA A 18 10.89 -72.90 -24.98
C ALA A 18 11.62 -74.22 -25.18
N ARG A 19 11.09 -75.31 -24.60
CA ARG A 19 11.64 -76.68 -24.81
C ARG A 19 11.50 -77.15 -26.22
N ALA A 20 10.33 -76.89 -26.84
CA ALA A 20 10.14 -77.22 -28.26
C ALA A 20 11.08 -76.41 -29.16
N PHE A 21 11.21 -75.09 -28.87
CA PHE A 21 12.14 -74.23 -29.61
C PHE A 21 13.58 -74.67 -29.46
N VAL A 22 14.07 -74.96 -28.22
CA VAL A 22 15.43 -75.39 -27.96
C VAL A 22 15.65 -76.76 -28.65
N TRP A 23 14.67 -77.71 -28.62
CA TRP A 23 14.77 -79.02 -29.25
C TRP A 23 14.85 -78.88 -30.80
N HIS A 24 14.05 -78.04 -31.42
CA HIS A 24 14.12 -77.73 -32.84
C HIS A 24 15.38 -76.98 -33.24
N TRP A 25 15.83 -76.04 -32.37
CA TRP A 25 17.03 -75.24 -32.58
C TRP A 25 18.29 -76.15 -32.54
N GLN A 26 18.37 -77.05 -31.60
CA GLN A 26 19.50 -77.98 -31.47
C GLN A 26 19.55 -79.03 -32.64
N ARG A 27 18.41 -79.34 -33.28
CA ARG A 27 18.35 -80.27 -34.37
C ARG A 27 18.10 -79.61 -35.72
N ARG A 28 18.25 -78.31 -35.81
CA ARG A 28 18.03 -77.57 -37.05
C ARG A 28 18.82 -78.09 -38.23
N ASP A 29 20.08 -78.49 -37.97
CA ASP A 29 20.98 -79.00 -39.02
C ASP A 29 20.63 -80.44 -39.45
N GLN A 30 19.85 -81.21 -38.67
CA GLN A 30 19.37 -82.54 -39.02
C GLN A 30 18.00 -82.49 -39.70
N LEU A 31 17.25 -81.44 -39.48
CA LEU A 31 15.91 -81.22 -40.06
C LEU A 31 15.97 -80.47 -41.39
N GLN A 32 17.07 -79.80 -41.68
CA GLN A 32 17.33 -79.22 -42.97
C GLN A 32 17.73 -80.33 -43.92
N GLY A 33 16.85 -80.73 -44.85
CA GLY A 33 17.18 -81.57 -45.99
C GLY A 33 18.42 -81.02 -46.66
N ARG A 34 19.23 -81.92 -47.27
CA ARG A 34 20.43 -81.54 -47.95
C ARG A 34 20.19 -80.37 -48.90
N MET A 35 20.60 -79.11 -48.45
CA MET A 35 20.54 -77.95 -49.32
C MET A 35 21.40 -78.19 -50.55
N LEU A 36 20.75 -78.28 -51.66
CA LEU A 36 21.47 -78.33 -52.94
C LEU A 36 22.15 -76.99 -53.21
N ARG A 37 23.39 -77.07 -53.73
CA ARG A 37 24.06 -75.83 -54.17
C ARG A 37 23.36 -75.20 -55.33
N GLU A 38 23.45 -73.86 -55.51
CA GLU A 38 22.80 -73.16 -56.64
C GLU A 38 23.03 -73.81 -57.97
N ASP A 39 24.27 -74.42 -58.21
CA ASP A 39 24.63 -75.13 -59.42
C ASP A 39 23.90 -76.47 -59.57
N GLU A 40 23.58 -77.17 -58.48
CA GLU A 40 22.78 -78.40 -58.50
C GLU A 40 21.27 -78.16 -58.66
N ALA A 41 20.78 -77.03 -58.23
CA ALA A 41 19.34 -76.67 -58.39
C ALA A 41 18.95 -76.33 -59.82
N GLN A 42 19.89 -75.98 -60.72
CA GLN A 42 19.65 -75.64 -62.07
C GLN A 42 19.32 -76.92 -62.98
N PHE A 43 19.60 -78.07 -62.45
CA PHE A 43 19.29 -79.35 -63.15
C PHE A 43 17.96 -79.98 -62.71
N LEU A 44 17.26 -79.39 -61.82
CA LEU A 44 15.93 -79.84 -61.38
C LEU A 44 14.80 -79.27 -62.27
N SER A 45 13.69 -79.99 -62.39
CA SER A 45 12.52 -79.50 -63.07
C SER A 45 12.06 -78.17 -62.45
N ALA A 46 11.56 -77.24 -63.31
CA ALA A 46 11.29 -75.81 -62.88
C ALA A 46 10.41 -75.67 -61.64
N ALA A 47 9.52 -76.58 -61.33
CA ALA A 47 8.64 -76.58 -60.18
C ALA A 47 9.42 -76.95 -58.88
N LEU A 48 10.39 -77.85 -58.96
CA LEU A 48 11.25 -78.25 -57.82
C LEU A 48 12.41 -77.31 -57.60
N ALA A 49 12.91 -76.68 -58.65
CA ALA A 49 13.99 -75.66 -58.57
C ALA A 49 13.57 -74.45 -57.70
N VAL A 50 12.31 -74.00 -57.83
CA VAL A 50 11.80 -72.85 -57.03
C VAL A 50 11.61 -73.19 -55.57
N GLN A 51 11.35 -74.47 -55.21
CA GLN A 51 11.19 -74.92 -53.86
C GLN A 51 12.52 -75.17 -53.12
N GLU A 52 13.54 -75.62 -53.85
CA GLU A 52 14.81 -76.07 -53.29
C GLU A 52 15.94 -75.01 -53.39
N THR A 53 15.70 -73.84 -54.10
CA THR A 53 16.73 -72.77 -54.18
C THR A 53 16.96 -72.12 -52.81
N PRO A 54 18.18 -72.11 -52.36
CA PRO A 54 18.48 -71.43 -51.07
C PRO A 54 18.19 -69.94 -51.19
N PRO A 55 17.51 -69.33 -50.21
CA PRO A 55 17.26 -67.92 -50.24
C PRO A 55 18.55 -67.13 -50.34
N SER A 56 18.62 -66.21 -51.30
CA SER A 56 19.82 -65.40 -51.59
C SER A 56 20.36 -64.69 -50.33
N GLY A 57 21.70 -64.71 -50.20
CA GLY A 57 22.33 -64.07 -49.03
C GLY A 57 22.01 -62.56 -48.90
N THR A 58 21.80 -61.93 -50.03
CA THR A 58 21.35 -60.52 -50.10
C THR A 58 19.97 -60.29 -49.50
N ALA A 59 19.00 -61.16 -49.72
CA ALA A 59 17.66 -61.09 -49.15
C ALA A 59 17.72 -61.29 -47.64
N ARG A 60 18.55 -62.17 -47.11
CA ARG A 60 18.75 -62.35 -45.66
C ARG A 60 19.42 -61.14 -45.04
N LEU A 61 20.42 -60.53 -45.66
CA LEU A 61 21.09 -59.35 -45.18
C LEU A 61 20.11 -58.16 -45.12
N ILE A 62 19.29 -57.96 -46.15
CA ILE A 62 18.23 -56.93 -46.17
C ILE A 62 17.21 -57.16 -45.04
N ALA A 63 16.79 -58.43 -44.83
CA ALA A 63 15.84 -58.76 -43.77
C ALA A 63 16.44 -58.50 -42.38
N TRP A 64 17.71 -58.83 -42.16
CA TRP A 64 18.40 -58.51 -40.92
C TRP A 64 18.57 -57.01 -40.69
N LEU A 65 18.89 -56.26 -41.75
CA LEU A 65 19.05 -54.82 -41.71
C LEU A 65 17.71 -54.11 -41.42
N LEU A 66 16.59 -54.57 -42.04
CA LEU A 66 15.27 -54.13 -41.73
C LEU A 66 14.85 -54.46 -40.27
N MET A 67 15.16 -55.68 -39.83
CA MET A 67 14.87 -56.09 -38.45
C MET A 67 15.68 -55.27 -37.42
N LEU A 68 16.95 -54.98 -37.69
CA LEU A 68 17.77 -54.10 -36.88
C LEU A 68 17.21 -52.66 -36.87
N LEU A 69 16.79 -52.16 -38.04
CA LEU A 69 16.16 -50.80 -38.14
C LEU A 69 14.89 -50.72 -37.33
N VAL A 70 14.01 -51.71 -37.42
CA VAL A 70 12.77 -51.76 -36.61
C VAL A 70 13.07 -51.86 -35.14
N LEU A 71 14.09 -52.67 -34.77
CA LEU A 71 14.49 -52.83 -33.36
C LEU A 71 15.12 -51.55 -32.79
N THR A 72 15.94 -50.83 -33.57
CA THR A 72 16.49 -49.53 -33.19
C THR A 72 15.40 -48.44 -33.12
N ALA A 73 14.45 -48.40 -34.06
CA ALA A 73 13.34 -47.50 -34.00
C ALA A 73 12.42 -47.75 -32.78
N PHE A 74 12.22 -49.04 -32.46
CA PHE A 74 11.44 -49.41 -31.26
C PHE A 74 12.18 -49.04 -29.98
N ALA A 75 13.46 -49.31 -29.91
CA ALA A 75 14.29 -48.89 -28.75
C ALA A 75 14.29 -47.35 -28.61
N TRP A 76 14.41 -46.62 -29.71
CA TRP A 76 14.31 -45.15 -29.72
C TRP A 76 12.96 -44.67 -29.24
N ALA A 77 11.86 -45.30 -29.69
CA ALA A 77 10.52 -44.98 -29.26
C ALA A 77 10.25 -45.26 -27.77
N LEU A 78 10.94 -46.26 -27.17
CA LEU A 78 10.87 -46.53 -25.73
C LEU A 78 11.64 -45.55 -24.86
N ILE A 79 12.82 -45.08 -25.36
CA ILE A 79 13.68 -44.17 -24.62
C ILE A 79 13.33 -42.72 -24.85
N GLY A 80 12.88 -42.38 -26.07
CA GLY A 80 12.53 -41.04 -26.47
C GLY A 80 11.32 -40.50 -25.68
N ARG A 81 11.47 -39.27 -25.21
CA ARG A 81 10.42 -38.54 -24.50
C ARG A 81 10.01 -37.32 -25.30
N MET A 82 8.77 -36.97 -25.22
CA MET A 82 8.18 -35.80 -25.84
C MET A 82 7.40 -35.03 -24.80
N ASP A 83 7.59 -33.69 -24.78
CA ASP A 83 6.89 -32.82 -23.84
C ASP A 83 5.41 -32.74 -24.20
N ILE A 84 4.55 -32.79 -23.19
CA ILE A 84 3.13 -32.47 -23.31
C ILE A 84 2.99 -31.00 -22.95
N VAL A 85 2.46 -30.22 -23.88
CA VAL A 85 2.25 -28.80 -23.69
C VAL A 85 0.77 -28.47 -23.74
N VAL A 86 0.34 -27.59 -22.88
CA VAL A 86 -0.98 -26.94 -22.92
C VAL A 86 -0.79 -25.54 -23.48
N THR A 87 -1.55 -25.21 -24.54
CA THR A 87 -1.50 -23.90 -25.18
C THR A 87 -2.62 -23.02 -24.66
N ALA A 88 -2.27 -21.85 -24.15
CA ALA A 88 -3.20 -20.84 -23.67
C ALA A 88 -2.95 -19.50 -24.38
N GLN A 89 -4.01 -18.86 -24.85
CA GLN A 89 -3.92 -17.52 -25.46
C GLN A 89 -4.13 -16.45 -24.40
N GLY A 90 -3.37 -15.36 -24.51
CA GLY A 90 -3.42 -14.30 -23.53
C GLY A 90 -2.82 -12.98 -24.00
N LYS A 91 -2.54 -12.14 -23.04
CA LYS A 91 -1.93 -10.83 -23.25
C LYS A 91 -0.89 -10.55 -22.17
N VAL A 92 0.05 -9.70 -22.52
CA VAL A 92 1.01 -9.15 -21.56
C VAL A 92 0.32 -8.12 -20.67
N ILE A 93 0.45 -8.27 -19.37
CA ILE A 93 -0.06 -7.33 -18.36
C ILE A 93 1.10 -6.82 -17.51
N PRO A 94 1.04 -5.59 -16.97
CA PRO A 94 2.00 -5.18 -15.97
C PRO A 94 1.80 -6.02 -14.70
N SER A 95 2.88 -6.43 -14.04
CA SER A 95 2.83 -7.20 -12.79
C SER A 95 2.20 -6.39 -11.66
N GLU A 96 2.44 -5.09 -11.64
CA GLU A 96 1.80 -4.16 -10.74
C GLU A 96 0.54 -3.57 -11.37
N ARG A 97 -0.53 -3.50 -10.57
CA ARG A 97 -1.79 -2.89 -11.02
C ARG A 97 -1.60 -1.38 -11.22
N SER A 98 -2.24 -0.84 -12.25
CA SER A 98 -2.33 0.61 -12.43
C SER A 98 -2.88 1.29 -11.17
N LYS A 99 -2.27 2.40 -10.78
CA LYS A 99 -2.73 3.20 -9.64
C LYS A 99 -3.69 4.26 -10.13
N VAL A 100 -4.86 4.27 -9.52
CA VAL A 100 -5.90 5.27 -9.78
C VAL A 100 -5.63 6.46 -8.88
N ILE A 101 -5.52 7.65 -9.46
CA ILE A 101 -5.39 8.90 -8.74
C ILE A 101 -6.74 9.61 -8.77
N ALA A 102 -7.26 9.88 -7.59
CA ALA A 102 -8.53 10.57 -7.40
C ALA A 102 -8.36 11.70 -6.37
N ALA A 103 -9.18 12.74 -6.45
CA ALA A 103 -9.22 13.78 -5.43
C ALA A 103 -9.93 13.23 -4.19
N VAL A 104 -9.43 13.59 -3.01
CA VAL A 104 -10.07 13.26 -1.73
C VAL A 104 -11.29 14.17 -1.51
N GLU A 105 -11.18 15.44 -1.91
CA GLU A 105 -12.21 16.45 -1.81
C GLU A 105 -12.43 17.14 -3.16
N THR A 106 -13.62 17.69 -3.36
CA THR A 106 -13.95 18.44 -4.57
C THR A 106 -13.22 19.78 -4.57
N GLY A 107 -12.51 20.08 -5.67
CA GLY A 107 -11.79 21.34 -5.81
C GLY A 107 -11.56 21.76 -7.26
N SER A 108 -11.28 23.04 -7.48
CA SER A 108 -10.88 23.58 -8.78
C SER A 108 -9.40 23.33 -9.04
N VAL A 109 -9.04 22.94 -10.25
CA VAL A 109 -7.65 22.71 -10.66
C VAL A 109 -6.95 24.03 -10.96
N ILE A 110 -5.95 24.39 -10.17
CA ILE A 110 -5.12 25.61 -10.39
C ILE A 110 -3.86 25.34 -11.18
N ALA A 111 -3.32 24.10 -11.09
CA ALA A 111 -2.16 23.69 -11.88
C ALA A 111 -2.29 22.24 -12.34
N LEU A 112 -1.97 21.99 -13.60
CA LEU A 112 -1.90 20.66 -14.21
C LEU A 112 -0.49 20.50 -14.80
N ASN A 113 0.32 19.66 -14.14
CA ASN A 113 1.76 19.53 -14.47
C ASN A 113 2.06 18.33 -15.37
N VAL A 114 1.03 17.57 -15.76
CA VAL A 114 1.20 16.35 -16.55
C VAL A 114 0.27 16.32 -17.75
N ARG A 115 0.68 15.54 -18.76
CA ARG A 115 -0.10 15.27 -19.97
C ARG A 115 -0.32 13.77 -20.11
N GLU A 116 -1.34 13.40 -20.86
CA GLU A 116 -1.56 12.02 -21.22
C GLU A 116 -0.36 11.43 -21.98
N GLY A 117 0.04 10.22 -21.62
CA GLY A 117 1.25 9.57 -22.15
C GLY A 117 2.58 10.02 -21.54
N GLN A 118 2.60 11.00 -20.65
CA GLN A 118 3.83 11.48 -20.01
C GLN A 118 4.34 10.49 -18.97
N ARG A 119 5.67 10.29 -18.95
CA ARG A 119 6.33 9.53 -17.86
C ARG A 119 6.50 10.40 -16.62
N VAL A 120 6.18 9.86 -15.46
CA VAL A 120 6.29 10.49 -14.15
C VAL A 120 7.06 9.61 -13.19
N ARG A 121 7.71 10.22 -12.21
CA ARG A 121 8.41 9.54 -11.11
C ARG A 121 7.59 9.61 -9.83
N ALA A 122 7.81 8.66 -8.94
CA ALA A 122 7.23 8.70 -7.61
C ALA A 122 7.57 10.02 -6.89
N GLY A 123 6.53 10.70 -6.37
CA GLY A 123 6.66 12.01 -5.73
C GLY A 123 6.43 13.21 -6.64
N ASP A 124 6.43 13.06 -7.97
CA ASP A 124 6.13 14.14 -8.89
C ASP A 124 4.73 14.71 -8.65
N VAL A 125 4.61 16.03 -8.69
CA VAL A 125 3.33 16.72 -8.56
C VAL A 125 2.58 16.64 -9.88
N LEU A 126 1.45 15.94 -9.86
CA LEU A 126 0.60 15.70 -11.03
C LEU A 126 -0.32 16.89 -11.30
N LEU A 127 -1.07 17.27 -10.28
CA LEU A 127 -1.97 18.40 -10.31
C LEU A 127 -2.14 19.01 -8.91
N GLN A 128 -2.55 20.28 -8.90
CA GLN A 128 -2.85 21.02 -7.68
C GLN A 128 -4.28 21.55 -7.73
N LEU A 129 -5.03 21.30 -6.68
CA LEU A 129 -6.36 21.88 -6.46
C LEU A 129 -6.21 23.20 -5.70
N ASP A 130 -7.22 24.03 -5.77
CA ASP A 130 -7.27 25.30 -5.05
C ASP A 130 -7.27 25.08 -3.55
N THR A 131 -6.28 25.67 -2.87
CA THR A 131 -6.09 25.61 -1.42
C THR A 131 -6.35 26.96 -0.74
N SER A 132 -6.78 27.98 -1.49
CA SER A 132 -6.87 29.36 -0.99
C SER A 132 -7.74 29.47 0.27
N ALA A 133 -8.88 28.78 0.31
CA ALA A 133 -9.75 28.76 1.48
C ALA A 133 -9.08 28.06 2.69
N LEU A 134 -8.42 26.93 2.47
CA LEU A 134 -7.71 26.19 3.52
C LEU A 134 -6.49 26.94 4.04
N ASP A 135 -5.76 27.62 3.15
CA ASP A 135 -4.60 28.43 3.54
C ASP A 135 -5.07 29.66 4.34
N ALA A 136 -6.18 30.32 3.94
CA ALA A 136 -6.79 31.41 4.72
C ALA A 136 -7.26 30.93 6.10
N GLU A 137 -7.85 29.75 6.20
CA GLU A 137 -8.27 29.17 7.47
C GLU A 137 -7.08 28.84 8.37
N ARG A 138 -6.00 28.26 7.80
CA ARG A 138 -4.75 28.01 8.52
C ARG A 138 -4.17 29.31 9.05
N ASP A 139 -4.09 30.36 8.23
CA ASP A 139 -3.49 31.62 8.61
C ASP A 139 -4.33 32.35 9.67
N ARG A 140 -5.68 32.26 9.60
CA ARG A 140 -6.58 32.73 10.66
C ARG A 140 -6.30 32.00 11.97
N ALA A 141 -6.25 30.67 11.95
CA ALA A 141 -5.99 29.86 13.14
C ALA A 141 -4.59 30.15 13.74
N LEU A 142 -3.57 30.34 12.90
CA LEU A 142 -2.23 30.75 13.35
C LEU A 142 -2.26 32.16 13.97
N GLY A 143 -3.03 33.09 13.43
CA GLY A 143 -3.26 34.43 13.98
C GLY A 143 -3.89 34.38 15.37
N GLU A 144 -4.95 33.57 15.57
CA GLU A 144 -5.62 33.38 16.85
C GLU A 144 -4.71 32.71 17.90
N ARG A 145 -3.92 31.70 17.45
CA ARG A 145 -2.90 31.09 18.30
C ARG A 145 -1.86 32.13 18.76
N ASN A 146 -1.36 32.95 17.85
CA ASN A 146 -0.37 33.97 18.14
C ASN A 146 -0.87 35.00 19.15
N GLU A 147 -2.13 35.46 19.01
CA GLU A 147 -2.75 36.36 19.98
C GLU A 147 -2.93 35.72 21.38
N SER A 148 -3.31 34.46 21.39
CA SER A 148 -3.40 33.69 22.63
C SER A 148 -2.02 33.54 23.33
N VAL A 149 -0.95 33.34 22.56
CA VAL A 149 0.42 33.29 23.09
C VAL A 149 0.82 34.63 23.73
N LEU A 150 0.48 35.76 23.09
CA LEU A 150 0.74 37.09 23.68
C LEU A 150 -0.09 37.31 24.96
N THR A 151 -1.32 36.89 24.99
CA THR A 151 -2.19 36.96 26.17
C THR A 151 -1.62 36.13 27.31
N LEU A 152 -1.11 34.93 27.04
CA LEU A 152 -0.40 34.11 28.02
C LEU A 152 0.83 34.83 28.57
N ALA A 153 1.67 35.39 27.70
CA ALA A 153 2.90 36.06 28.08
C ALA A 153 2.61 37.31 28.96
N ARG A 154 1.59 38.12 28.58
CA ARG A 154 1.14 39.28 29.35
C ARG A 154 0.74 38.90 30.75
N ASN A 155 -0.18 37.96 30.91
CA ASN A 155 -0.72 37.57 32.20
C ASN A 155 0.33 36.87 33.07
N GLN A 156 1.24 36.09 32.49
CA GLN A 156 2.38 35.53 33.22
C GLN A 156 3.32 36.62 33.76
N ALA A 157 3.64 37.61 32.91
CA ALA A 157 4.43 38.76 33.33
C ALA A 157 3.74 39.57 34.45
N LEU A 158 2.41 39.79 34.35
CA LEU A 158 1.63 40.45 35.39
C LEU A 158 1.65 39.68 36.72
N LEU A 159 1.48 38.35 36.68
CA LEU A 159 1.57 37.52 37.90
C LEU A 159 2.97 37.58 38.55
N GLN A 160 4.01 37.59 37.74
CA GLN A 160 5.38 37.77 38.24
C GLN A 160 5.57 39.16 38.87
N ALA A 161 5.03 40.21 38.23
CA ALA A 161 5.05 41.58 38.76
C ALA A 161 4.35 41.69 40.11
N LEU A 162 3.16 41.06 40.24
CA LEU A 162 2.40 41.03 41.50
C LEU A 162 3.20 40.35 42.64
N ARG A 163 3.89 39.24 42.33
CA ARG A 163 4.68 38.49 43.31
C ARG A 163 5.93 39.24 43.76
N HIS A 164 6.62 39.92 42.84
CA HIS A 164 7.89 40.57 43.13
C HIS A 164 7.77 42.07 43.40
N GLY A 165 6.60 42.65 43.22
CA GLY A 165 6.36 44.10 43.42
C GLY A 165 7.14 45.00 42.42
N ARG A 166 7.49 44.47 41.25
CA ARG A 166 8.26 45.19 40.20
C ARG A 166 7.41 45.29 38.94
N PRO A 167 7.64 46.29 38.09
CA PRO A 167 6.92 46.38 36.81
C PRO A 167 7.06 45.12 35.96
N PRO A 168 5.99 44.71 35.26
CA PRO A 168 6.05 43.52 34.41
C PRO A 168 6.95 43.73 33.19
N ALA A 169 7.69 42.68 32.82
CA ALA A 169 8.48 42.65 31.61
C ALA A 169 8.12 41.37 30.81
N LEU A 170 7.77 41.52 29.55
CA LEU A 170 7.58 40.36 28.67
C LEU A 170 8.94 39.75 28.32
N PRO A 171 8.99 38.42 28.08
CA PRO A 171 10.16 37.79 27.52
C PRO A 171 10.56 38.45 26.17
N PRO A 172 11.85 38.46 25.80
CA PRO A 172 12.28 38.96 24.51
C PRO A 172 11.55 38.25 23.37
N LEU A 173 11.18 38.99 22.32
CA LEU A 173 10.43 38.48 21.18
C LEU A 173 11.05 37.19 20.58
N ALA A 174 12.38 37.17 20.42
CA ALA A 174 13.11 36.02 19.91
C ALA A 174 13.00 34.77 20.78
N GLN A 175 12.92 34.96 22.10
CA GLN A 175 12.71 33.86 23.06
C GLN A 175 11.26 33.38 22.98
N LEU A 176 10.28 34.28 22.98
CA LEU A 176 8.88 33.97 22.94
C LEU A 176 8.51 33.18 21.65
N ASN A 177 9.05 33.60 20.49
CA ASN A 177 8.88 32.90 19.24
C ASN A 177 9.48 31.47 19.26
N ARG A 178 10.66 31.30 19.86
CA ARG A 178 11.29 29.96 20.01
C ARG A 178 10.50 29.05 20.93
N ASP A 179 10.12 29.53 22.08
CA ASP A 179 9.49 28.72 23.15
C ASP A 179 8.05 28.31 22.77
N SER A 180 7.33 29.20 22.06
CA SER A 180 5.94 28.95 21.63
C SER A 180 5.82 28.38 20.22
N GLY A 181 6.86 28.43 19.39
CA GLY A 181 6.80 28.17 17.95
C GLY A 181 5.84 29.11 17.22
N ALA A 182 5.58 30.31 17.77
CA ALA A 182 4.76 31.35 17.17
C ALA A 182 5.60 32.23 16.22
N THR A 183 4.92 32.90 15.32
CA THR A 183 5.53 33.90 14.41
C THR A 183 4.97 35.28 14.77
N LEU A 184 5.46 35.82 15.90
CA LEU A 184 5.04 37.14 16.39
C LEU A 184 5.91 38.21 15.75
N ASP A 185 5.26 39.32 15.37
CA ASP A 185 5.96 40.50 14.91
C ASP A 185 6.26 41.48 16.07
N ALA A 186 7.18 42.41 15.82
CA ALA A 186 7.62 43.39 16.80
C ALA A 186 6.50 44.35 17.24
N SER A 187 5.58 44.69 16.34
CA SER A 187 4.48 45.62 16.59
C SER A 187 3.49 45.04 17.60
N ARG A 188 3.09 43.79 17.43
CA ARG A 188 2.20 43.06 18.35
C ARG A 188 2.88 42.83 19.70
N TRP A 189 4.16 42.50 19.73
CA TRP A 189 4.89 42.35 20.95
C TRP A 189 4.98 43.67 21.72
N GLN A 190 5.25 44.81 21.05
CA GLN A 190 5.26 46.15 21.67
C GLN A 190 3.86 46.51 22.21
N ALA A 191 2.81 46.28 21.46
CA ALA A 191 1.44 46.51 21.91
C ALA A 191 1.09 45.69 23.17
N ALA A 192 1.49 44.41 23.20
CA ALA A 192 1.31 43.54 24.36
C ALA A 192 2.11 44.01 25.58
N SER A 193 3.34 44.50 25.39
CA SER A 193 4.18 45.08 26.43
C SER A 193 3.57 46.35 27.00
N ALA A 194 3.09 47.25 26.15
CA ALA A 194 2.40 48.47 26.58
C ALA A 194 1.13 48.18 27.36
N HIS A 195 0.36 47.20 26.90
CA HIS A 195 -0.90 46.78 27.54
C HIS A 195 -0.65 46.25 28.97
N VAL A 196 0.31 45.33 29.18
CA VAL A 196 0.59 44.80 30.52
C VAL A 196 1.19 45.86 31.46
N LEU A 197 1.97 46.79 30.92
CA LEU A 197 2.47 47.92 31.68
C LEU A 197 1.31 48.83 32.16
N GLY A 198 0.34 49.13 31.29
CA GLY A 198 -0.88 49.87 31.64
C GLY A 198 -1.70 49.18 32.73
N GLN A 199 -1.91 47.86 32.62
CA GLN A 199 -2.59 47.07 33.67
C GLN A 199 -1.85 47.18 35.04
N TRP A 200 -0.53 47.10 35.02
CA TRP A 200 0.29 47.27 36.21
C TRP A 200 0.17 48.68 36.80
N GLN A 201 0.20 49.70 35.96
CA GLN A 201 0.06 51.10 36.42
C GLN A 201 -1.32 51.33 37.06
N ASP A 202 -2.37 50.79 36.51
CA ASP A 202 -3.74 50.88 37.09
C ASP A 202 -3.78 50.18 38.46
N TYR A 203 -3.26 48.93 38.54
CA TYR A 203 -3.13 48.20 39.81
C TYR A 203 -2.33 48.97 40.83
N ALA A 204 -1.16 49.52 40.45
CA ALA A 204 -0.29 50.28 41.36
C ALA A 204 -0.97 51.56 41.85
N ALA A 205 -1.70 52.27 41.00
CA ALA A 205 -2.49 53.48 41.37
C ALA A 205 -3.59 53.15 42.36
N ARG A 206 -4.38 52.08 42.11
CA ARG A 206 -5.44 51.61 43.03
C ARG A 206 -4.88 51.19 44.40
N ARG A 207 -3.75 50.44 44.38
CA ARG A 207 -3.07 50.01 45.60
C ARG A 207 -2.57 51.20 46.41
N LYS A 208 -1.99 52.23 45.73
CA LYS A 208 -1.51 53.43 46.37
C LYS A 208 -2.66 54.20 46.99
N LYS A 209 -3.77 54.42 46.26
CA LYS A 209 -4.99 55.09 46.82
C LYS A 209 -5.45 54.41 48.10
N LEU A 210 -5.60 53.10 48.11
CA LEU A 210 -6.02 52.34 49.29
C LEU A 210 -4.99 52.43 50.42
N ALA A 211 -3.71 52.51 50.14
CA ALA A 211 -2.67 52.75 51.18
C ALA A 211 -2.79 54.15 51.78
N ASP A 212 -3.06 55.17 50.94
CA ASP A 212 -3.24 56.55 51.36
C ASP A 212 -4.54 56.69 52.26
N ASP A 213 -5.64 55.99 51.84
CA ASP A 213 -6.88 55.94 52.64
C ASP A 213 -6.66 55.26 54.01
N ILE A 214 -5.94 54.13 54.06
CA ILE A 214 -5.59 53.45 55.30
C ILE A 214 -4.76 54.34 56.19
N ALA A 215 -3.80 55.07 55.63
CA ALA A 215 -2.98 56.02 56.41
C ALA A 215 -3.81 57.16 56.98
N HIS A 216 -4.73 57.74 56.15
CA HIS A 216 -5.65 58.81 56.56
C HIS A 216 -6.55 58.34 57.70
N TYR A 217 -7.29 57.23 57.54
CA TYR A 217 -8.18 56.71 58.55
C TYR A 217 -7.42 56.21 59.77
N GLY A 218 -6.23 55.67 59.60
CA GLY A 218 -5.31 55.25 60.72
C GLY A 218 -4.85 56.39 61.57
N GLN A 219 -4.67 57.59 60.98
CA GLN A 219 -4.33 58.79 61.70
C GLN A 219 -5.56 59.48 62.41
N ALA A 220 -6.72 59.44 61.73
CA ALA A 220 -7.95 60.03 62.24
C ALA A 220 -8.56 59.23 63.41
N LEU A 221 -8.49 57.89 63.37
CA LEU A 221 -9.09 57.01 64.37
C LEU A 221 -8.63 57.29 65.80
N PRO A 222 -7.32 57.40 66.10
CA PRO A 222 -6.84 57.67 67.45
C PRO A 222 -7.31 59.03 68.00
N LEU A 223 -7.57 60.02 67.10
CA LEU A 223 -8.12 61.30 67.49
C LEU A 223 -9.59 61.18 67.91
N ALA A 224 -10.39 60.46 67.08
CA ALA A 224 -11.76 60.19 67.39
C ALA A 224 -11.95 59.32 68.64
N GLU A 225 -11.04 58.36 68.91
CA GLU A 225 -11.01 57.54 70.12
C GLU A 225 -10.81 58.38 71.35
N ARG A 226 -9.85 59.30 71.29
CA ARG A 226 -9.60 60.23 72.38
C ARG A 226 -10.79 61.17 72.66
N GLN A 227 -11.40 61.70 71.59
CA GLN A 227 -12.61 62.53 71.71
C GLN A 227 -13.77 61.78 72.36
N ALA A 228 -14.08 60.58 71.84
CA ALA A 228 -15.16 59.74 72.34
C ALA A 228 -14.90 59.35 73.86
N ALA A 229 -13.67 59.03 74.22
CA ALA A 229 -13.30 58.73 75.58
C ALA A 229 -13.45 59.98 76.56
N SER A 230 -13.03 61.18 76.09
CA SER A 230 -13.23 62.42 76.86
C SER A 230 -14.73 62.73 77.04
N TYR A 231 -15.55 62.65 75.95
CA TYR A 231 -16.98 62.89 76.06
C TYR A 231 -17.66 61.84 76.92
N LYS A 232 -17.24 60.59 76.93
CA LYS A 232 -17.71 59.53 77.80
C LYS A 232 -17.52 59.85 79.25
N ALA A 233 -16.32 60.35 79.65
CA ALA A 233 -16.00 60.77 81.00
C ALA A 233 -16.90 61.97 81.42
N LEU A 234 -17.02 63.03 80.58
CA LEU A 234 -17.86 64.18 80.85
C LEU A 234 -19.36 63.87 80.93
N ALA A 235 -19.87 62.87 80.11
CA ALA A 235 -21.25 62.41 80.21
C ALA A 235 -21.52 61.64 81.52
N ALA A 236 -20.52 60.98 82.12
CA ALA A 236 -20.62 60.30 83.40
C ALA A 236 -20.73 61.31 84.60
N THR A 237 -20.10 62.53 84.48
CA THR A 237 -20.20 63.59 85.44
C THR A 237 -21.39 64.49 85.24
N GLY A 238 -22.11 64.35 84.13
CA GLY A 238 -23.25 65.18 83.81
C GLY A 238 -22.90 66.48 83.10
N ASP A 239 -21.67 66.74 82.71
CA ASP A 239 -21.18 67.96 82.06
C ASP A 239 -21.52 68.10 80.62
N VAL A 240 -21.83 66.95 79.93
CA VAL A 240 -22.33 66.89 78.56
C VAL A 240 -23.53 65.92 78.45
N SER A 241 -24.36 66.09 77.39
CA SER A 241 -25.50 65.19 77.16
C SER A 241 -25.00 63.79 76.68
N ARG A 242 -25.80 62.75 76.95
CA ARG A 242 -25.52 61.42 76.47
C ARG A 242 -25.52 61.35 74.91
N ASP A 243 -26.39 62.14 74.26
CA ASP A 243 -26.47 62.23 72.80
C ASP A 243 -25.16 62.77 72.19
N ALA A 244 -24.55 63.80 72.81
CA ALA A 244 -23.27 64.37 72.42
C ALA A 244 -22.13 63.34 72.48
N TRP A 245 -22.13 62.45 73.52
CA TRP A 245 -21.21 61.33 73.55
C TRP A 245 -21.51 60.30 72.53
N GLN A 246 -22.78 59.94 72.32
CA GLN A 246 -23.17 58.99 71.29
C GLN A 246 -22.77 59.43 69.86
N ASP A 247 -22.87 60.71 69.56
CA ASP A 247 -22.40 61.27 68.26
C ASP A 247 -20.90 61.08 68.10
N LYS A 248 -20.07 61.29 69.14
CA LYS A 248 -18.62 61.02 69.04
C LYS A 248 -18.26 59.56 68.95
N GLU A 249 -18.98 58.72 69.66
CA GLU A 249 -18.82 57.27 69.58
C GLU A 249 -19.22 56.71 68.16
N GLN A 250 -20.31 57.24 67.57
CA GLN A 250 -20.72 56.91 66.21
C GLN A 250 -19.64 57.32 65.16
N ALA A 251 -19.10 58.54 65.30
CA ALA A 251 -17.99 59.00 64.44
C ALA A 251 -16.74 58.10 64.55
N ARG A 252 -16.38 57.68 65.82
CA ARG A 252 -15.29 56.71 66.01
C ARG A 252 -15.53 55.37 65.32
N LEU A 253 -16.74 54.81 65.53
CA LEU A 253 -17.13 53.55 64.93
C LEU A 253 -17.15 53.64 63.37
N GLN A 254 -17.56 54.76 62.84
CA GLN A 254 -17.56 54.99 61.36
C GLN A 254 -16.16 55.01 60.80
N LEU A 255 -15.20 55.73 61.48
CA LEU A 255 -13.79 55.73 61.06
C LEU A 255 -13.17 54.36 61.18
N GLN A 256 -13.50 53.60 62.22
CA GLN A 256 -13.02 52.22 62.41
C GLN A 256 -13.50 51.33 61.32
N ALA A 257 -14.79 51.42 60.93
CA ALA A 257 -15.38 50.67 59.82
C ALA A 257 -14.72 51.01 58.47
N GLN A 258 -14.49 52.34 58.23
CA GLN A 258 -13.79 52.78 56.98
C GLN A 258 -12.36 52.29 56.90
N LEU A 259 -11.58 52.30 58.04
CA LEU A 259 -10.27 51.72 58.05
C LEU A 259 -10.24 50.25 57.81
N GLN A 260 -11.19 49.50 58.36
CA GLN A 260 -11.25 48.04 58.15
C GLN A 260 -11.67 47.72 56.71
N GLU A 261 -12.59 48.47 56.14
CA GLU A 261 -13.04 48.33 54.75
C GLU A 261 -11.87 48.59 53.77
N ALA A 262 -11.11 49.72 53.99
CA ALA A 262 -9.94 50.02 53.16
C ALA A 262 -8.87 48.93 53.23
N ARG A 263 -8.62 48.34 54.43
CA ARG A 263 -7.70 47.20 54.59
C ARG A 263 -8.18 45.95 53.87
N ASN A 264 -9.49 45.64 53.98
CA ASN A 264 -10.07 44.51 53.30
C ASN A 264 -10.01 44.67 51.75
N GLN A 265 -10.27 45.86 51.23
CA GLN A 265 -10.16 46.19 49.82
C GLN A 265 -8.70 46.10 49.35
N GLN A 266 -7.72 46.55 50.14
CA GLN A 266 -6.31 46.41 49.79
C GLN A 266 -5.87 44.97 49.76
N ALA A 267 -6.29 44.14 50.71
CA ALA A 267 -5.99 42.74 50.77
C ALA A 267 -6.67 41.97 49.60
N GLY A 268 -7.90 42.33 49.24
CA GLY A 268 -8.66 41.75 48.17
C GLY A 268 -8.13 42.08 46.76
N LEU A 269 -7.55 43.29 46.58
CA LEU A 269 -7.14 43.83 45.29
C LEU A 269 -6.12 42.87 44.56
N ALA A 270 -5.07 42.41 45.26
CA ALA A 270 -4.07 41.53 44.69
C ALA A 270 -4.65 40.16 44.36
N ALA A 271 -5.55 39.64 45.19
CA ALA A 271 -6.23 38.37 44.95
C ALA A 271 -7.15 38.45 43.74
N GLU A 272 -7.90 39.54 43.56
CA GLU A 272 -8.78 39.77 42.43
C GLU A 272 -8.03 39.80 41.10
N VAL A 273 -6.95 40.62 41.01
CA VAL A 273 -6.11 40.70 39.81
C VAL A 273 -5.41 39.38 39.52
N THR A 274 -4.97 38.65 40.57
CA THR A 274 -4.37 37.31 40.40
C THR A 274 -5.38 36.34 39.85
N ARG A 275 -6.59 36.28 40.39
CA ARG A 275 -7.68 35.40 39.89
C ARG A 275 -7.97 35.69 38.43
N GLN A 276 -8.19 36.97 38.07
CA GLN A 276 -8.47 37.39 36.70
C GLN A 276 -7.33 36.98 35.75
N ALA A 277 -6.07 37.22 36.11
CA ALA A 277 -4.93 36.82 35.29
C ALA A 277 -4.83 35.30 35.10
N LEU A 278 -5.16 34.50 36.12
CA LEU A 278 -5.18 33.04 36.04
C LEU A 278 -6.33 32.55 35.14
N ASP A 279 -7.50 33.17 35.24
CA ASP A 279 -8.65 32.82 34.36
C ASP A 279 -8.33 33.13 32.91
N GLU A 280 -7.72 34.27 32.60
CA GLU A 280 -7.26 34.65 31.28
C GLU A 280 -6.16 33.69 30.75
N ILE A 281 -5.23 33.27 31.58
CA ILE A 281 -4.21 32.24 31.21
C ILE A 281 -4.90 30.93 30.86
N ALA A 282 -5.83 30.48 31.68
CA ALA A 282 -6.55 29.22 31.41
C ALA A 282 -7.32 29.28 30.11
N GLN A 283 -7.99 30.40 29.86
CA GLN A 283 -8.71 30.61 28.61
C GLN A 283 -7.77 30.67 27.40
N ALA A 284 -6.72 31.48 27.47
CA ALA A 284 -5.75 31.64 26.40
C ALA A 284 -5.03 30.33 26.07
N ARG A 285 -4.76 29.47 27.05
CA ARG A 285 -4.21 28.11 26.80
C ARG A 285 -5.17 27.26 26.03
N ARG A 286 -6.45 27.24 26.39
CA ARG A 286 -7.47 26.46 25.65
C ARG A 286 -7.60 26.96 24.20
N THR A 287 -7.70 28.27 24.01
CA THR A 287 -7.80 28.88 22.68
C THR A 287 -6.55 28.62 21.84
N ALA A 288 -5.34 28.77 22.42
CA ALA A 288 -4.09 28.48 21.72
C ALA A 288 -4.00 27.00 21.27
N ALA A 289 -4.43 26.07 22.13
CA ALA A 289 -4.43 24.65 21.82
C ALA A 289 -5.46 24.32 20.71
N ALA A 290 -6.67 24.86 20.79
CA ALA A 290 -7.70 24.68 19.76
C ALA A 290 -7.23 25.25 18.40
N ALA A 291 -6.77 26.49 18.38
CA ALA A 291 -6.25 27.15 17.19
C ALA A 291 -5.05 26.41 16.56
N ALA A 292 -4.16 25.83 17.39
CA ALA A 292 -3.06 25.00 16.89
C ALA A 292 -3.57 23.74 16.19
N GLN A 293 -4.61 23.09 16.72
CA GLN A 293 -5.23 21.90 16.07
C GLN A 293 -5.97 22.28 14.79
N ASP A 294 -6.63 23.43 14.77
CA ASP A 294 -7.31 23.91 13.56
C ASP A 294 -6.32 24.23 12.44
N ALA A 295 -5.20 24.88 12.77
CA ALA A 295 -4.12 25.14 11.82
C ALA A 295 -3.52 23.84 11.27
N LEU A 296 -3.32 22.81 12.12
CA LEU A 296 -2.83 21.50 11.69
C LEU A 296 -3.85 20.79 10.77
N ARG A 297 -5.13 20.87 11.09
CA ARG A 297 -6.21 20.29 10.24
C ARG A 297 -6.22 20.97 8.87
N ALA A 298 -6.23 22.29 8.82
CA ALA A 298 -6.21 23.04 7.58
C ALA A 298 -4.95 22.75 6.74
N ALA A 299 -3.77 22.68 7.38
CA ALA A 299 -2.52 22.33 6.70
C ALA A 299 -2.51 20.88 6.17
N SER A 300 -3.14 19.94 6.87
CA SER A 300 -3.26 18.56 6.41
C SER A 300 -4.23 18.43 5.24
N ALA A 301 -5.36 19.10 5.29
CA ALA A 301 -6.31 19.18 4.18
C ALA A 301 -5.68 19.83 2.94
N SER A 302 -4.96 20.94 3.09
CA SER A 302 -4.23 21.60 2.01
C SER A 302 -3.22 20.68 1.31
N ARG A 303 -2.52 19.80 2.06
CA ARG A 303 -1.60 18.81 1.46
C ARG A 303 -2.31 17.78 0.60
N LEU A 304 -3.54 17.40 0.94
CA LEU A 304 -4.34 16.44 0.15
C LEU A 304 -4.80 17.03 -1.20
N HIS A 305 -4.79 18.34 -1.34
CA HIS A 305 -5.08 19.05 -2.59
C HIS A 305 -3.90 19.06 -3.58
N THR A 306 -2.72 18.62 -3.15
CA THR A 306 -1.57 18.40 -4.03
C THR A 306 -1.47 16.91 -4.34
N LEU A 307 -1.91 16.50 -5.53
CA LEU A 307 -1.88 15.11 -5.95
C LEU A 307 -0.51 14.78 -6.53
N LYS A 308 0.13 13.74 -5.96
CA LYS A 308 1.47 13.28 -6.38
C LYS A 308 1.41 11.86 -6.91
N ALA A 309 2.37 11.52 -7.77
CA ALA A 309 2.54 10.15 -8.27
C ALA A 309 3.01 9.22 -7.13
N PRO A 310 2.30 8.12 -6.84
CA PRO A 310 2.72 7.16 -5.82
C PRO A 310 3.82 6.22 -6.30
N ILE A 311 3.98 6.06 -7.62
CA ILE A 311 4.93 5.15 -8.27
C ILE A 311 5.47 5.78 -9.56
N ASP A 312 6.59 5.24 -10.04
CA ASP A 312 7.10 5.54 -11.37
C ASP A 312 6.18 4.93 -12.43
N GLY A 313 5.82 5.69 -13.44
CA GLY A 313 4.89 5.19 -14.44
C GLY A 313 4.57 6.15 -15.57
N THR A 314 3.61 5.77 -16.38
CA THR A 314 3.08 6.60 -17.46
C THR A 314 1.64 7.00 -17.16
N VAL A 315 1.32 8.27 -17.29
CA VAL A 315 -0.03 8.82 -17.10
C VAL A 315 -0.93 8.38 -18.24
N GLN A 316 -2.10 7.84 -17.92
CA GLN A 316 -3.14 7.46 -18.88
C GLN A 316 -4.52 7.88 -18.38
N GLN A 317 -5.47 7.99 -19.29
CA GLN A 317 -6.88 8.32 -19.00
C GLN A 317 -7.02 9.59 -18.15
N LEU A 318 -6.36 10.67 -18.55
CA LEU A 318 -6.48 11.96 -17.89
C LEU A 318 -7.89 12.54 -18.13
N ALA A 319 -8.70 12.65 -17.08
CA ALA A 319 -10.09 13.13 -17.19
C ALA A 319 -10.21 14.65 -17.24
N ILE A 320 -9.21 15.38 -16.72
CA ILE A 320 -9.24 16.84 -16.63
C ILE A 320 -8.14 17.40 -17.55
N HIS A 321 -8.53 18.21 -18.51
CA HIS A 321 -7.60 18.75 -19.52
C HIS A 321 -7.41 20.27 -19.44
N THR A 322 -8.22 20.96 -18.61
CA THR A 322 -8.25 22.43 -18.55
C THR A 322 -8.00 22.93 -17.13
N LEU A 323 -7.27 24.03 -17.02
CA LEU A 323 -7.19 24.80 -15.78
C LEU A 323 -8.57 25.38 -15.43
N GLY A 324 -8.91 25.42 -14.15
CA GLY A 324 -10.23 25.81 -13.67
C GLY A 324 -11.27 24.70 -13.73
N GLY A 325 -10.93 23.52 -14.29
CA GLY A 325 -11.79 22.34 -14.24
C GLY A 325 -12.03 21.88 -12.79
N VAL A 326 -13.18 21.26 -12.52
CA VAL A 326 -13.53 20.77 -11.18
C VAL A 326 -13.19 19.29 -11.07
N ALA A 327 -12.32 18.95 -10.14
CA ALA A 327 -12.08 17.59 -9.70
C ALA A 327 -13.13 17.22 -8.64
N GLN A 328 -13.93 16.19 -8.90
CA GLN A 328 -14.91 15.71 -7.92
C GLN A 328 -14.27 14.70 -6.97
N ALA A 329 -14.70 14.72 -5.71
CA ALA A 329 -14.23 13.77 -4.71
C ALA A 329 -14.51 12.32 -5.14
N ALA A 330 -13.53 11.45 -4.89
CA ALA A 330 -13.56 10.01 -5.20
C ALA A 330 -13.70 9.64 -6.70
N GLN A 331 -13.73 10.61 -7.62
CA GLN A 331 -13.72 10.31 -9.05
C GLN A 331 -12.28 10.13 -9.55
N PRO A 332 -12.02 9.10 -10.38
CA PRO A 332 -10.75 8.92 -11.05
C PRO A 332 -10.39 10.15 -11.90
N ILE A 333 -9.24 10.74 -11.65
CA ILE A 333 -8.72 11.87 -12.43
C ILE A 333 -7.74 11.38 -13.50
N LEU A 334 -6.88 10.43 -13.13
CA LEU A 334 -5.91 9.81 -14.03
C LEU A 334 -5.48 8.45 -13.49
N HIS A 335 -4.90 7.65 -14.36
CA HIS A 335 -4.30 6.37 -14.04
C HIS A 335 -2.79 6.44 -14.26
N ILE A 336 -2.01 5.85 -13.36
CA ILE A 336 -0.57 5.66 -13.55
C ILE A 336 -0.32 4.18 -13.80
N VAL A 337 0.16 3.88 -15.01
CA VAL A 337 0.59 2.54 -15.39
C VAL A 337 2.07 2.43 -15.07
N PRO A 338 2.49 1.48 -14.23
CA PRO A 338 3.88 1.29 -13.87
C PRO A 338 4.79 1.14 -15.08
N SER A 339 5.95 1.82 -15.09
CA SER A 339 6.95 1.72 -16.15
C SER A 339 8.16 0.94 -15.63
N GLY A 340 8.54 -0.16 -16.33
CA GLY A 340 9.80 -0.87 -16.03
C GLY A 340 9.71 -1.94 -14.93
N GLY A 341 8.53 -2.23 -14.41
CA GLY A 341 8.32 -3.40 -13.53
C GLY A 341 8.35 -4.72 -14.32
N PRO A 342 8.46 -5.87 -13.63
CA PRO A 342 8.34 -7.17 -14.27
C PRO A 342 6.97 -7.24 -14.98
N VAL A 343 6.97 -7.79 -16.17
CA VAL A 343 5.73 -8.04 -16.91
C VAL A 343 5.29 -9.47 -16.68
N GLU A 344 3.99 -9.64 -16.53
CA GLU A 344 3.35 -10.94 -16.44
C GLU A 344 2.50 -11.18 -17.68
N VAL A 345 2.27 -12.43 -17.98
CA VAL A 345 1.32 -12.82 -19.03
C VAL A 345 0.07 -13.38 -18.36
N GLU A 346 -1.07 -12.83 -18.69
CA GLU A 346 -2.36 -13.41 -18.35
C GLU A 346 -2.90 -14.16 -19.56
N ALA A 347 -2.95 -15.49 -19.45
CA ALA A 347 -3.44 -16.36 -20.49
C ALA A 347 -4.68 -17.15 -20.03
N PHE A 348 -5.50 -17.57 -20.97
CA PHE A 348 -6.72 -18.30 -20.70
C PHE A 348 -6.65 -19.70 -21.31
N MET A 349 -6.80 -20.70 -20.47
CA MET A 349 -6.82 -22.12 -20.87
C MET A 349 -8.22 -22.70 -20.79
N GLU A 350 -8.45 -23.77 -21.54
CA GLU A 350 -9.71 -24.50 -21.53
C GLU A 350 -9.87 -25.35 -20.26
N ASN A 351 -11.12 -25.64 -19.90
CA ASN A 351 -11.43 -26.44 -18.69
C ASN A 351 -10.79 -27.85 -18.73
N LYS A 352 -10.65 -28.46 -19.91
CA LYS A 352 -10.05 -29.80 -20.05
C LYS A 352 -8.58 -29.85 -19.58
N ASP A 353 -7.87 -28.71 -19.62
CA ASP A 353 -6.45 -28.64 -19.34
C ASP A 353 -6.16 -28.23 -17.89
N LYS A 354 -7.20 -27.76 -17.14
CA LYS A 354 -7.10 -27.25 -15.76
C LYS A 354 -6.45 -28.24 -14.79
N GLY A 355 -6.76 -29.54 -14.96
CA GLY A 355 -6.24 -30.59 -14.07
C GLY A 355 -4.73 -30.85 -14.17
N PHE A 356 -4.08 -30.37 -15.23
CA PHE A 356 -2.66 -30.61 -15.53
C PHE A 356 -1.77 -29.40 -15.31
N VAL A 357 -2.34 -28.20 -15.18
CA VAL A 357 -1.58 -26.95 -15.01
C VAL A 357 -1.53 -26.55 -13.55
N HIS A 358 -0.29 -26.37 -13.04
CA HIS A 358 -0.01 -26.01 -11.66
C HIS A 358 1.02 -24.89 -11.59
N ALA A 359 1.02 -24.12 -10.48
CA ALA A 359 2.05 -23.12 -10.23
C ALA A 359 3.45 -23.76 -10.14
N GLY A 360 4.46 -23.07 -10.67
CA GLY A 360 5.84 -23.53 -10.73
C GLY A 360 6.22 -24.27 -12.00
N GLN A 361 5.28 -24.60 -12.90
CA GLN A 361 5.60 -25.23 -14.18
C GLN A 361 6.28 -24.23 -15.12
N SER A 362 7.22 -24.74 -15.93
CA SER A 362 7.89 -23.94 -16.97
C SER A 362 6.95 -23.66 -18.12
N ALA A 363 7.02 -22.46 -18.67
CA ALA A 363 6.22 -22.01 -19.79
C ALA A 363 7.10 -21.30 -20.82
N ALA A 364 6.78 -21.50 -22.10
CA ALA A 364 7.37 -20.77 -23.21
C ALA A 364 6.33 -19.81 -23.79
N VAL A 365 6.64 -18.52 -23.78
CA VAL A 365 5.73 -17.48 -24.24
C VAL A 365 6.14 -17.03 -25.65
N LYS A 366 5.23 -17.16 -26.58
CA LYS A 366 5.33 -16.71 -27.97
C LYS A 366 4.58 -15.39 -28.11
N VAL A 367 5.27 -14.35 -28.55
CA VAL A 367 4.65 -13.03 -28.75
C VAL A 367 4.14 -12.97 -30.19
N ASP A 368 2.83 -12.76 -30.37
CA ASP A 368 2.21 -12.82 -31.70
C ASP A 368 2.71 -11.74 -32.68
N ALA A 369 3.21 -10.61 -32.12
CA ALA A 369 3.82 -9.54 -32.91
C ALA A 369 5.18 -9.92 -33.53
N PHE A 370 5.81 -11.01 -33.08
CA PHE A 370 7.12 -11.46 -33.53
C PHE A 370 7.10 -12.93 -33.92
N GLU A 371 7.60 -13.25 -35.09
CA GLU A 371 7.66 -14.65 -35.59
C GLU A 371 8.59 -15.48 -34.69
N TYR A 372 8.02 -16.40 -33.89
CA TYR A 372 8.75 -17.17 -32.88
C TYR A 372 9.82 -18.12 -33.48
N THR A 373 9.66 -18.54 -34.74
CA THR A 373 10.63 -19.35 -35.46
C THR A 373 11.94 -18.61 -35.72
N LYS A 374 11.86 -17.27 -35.85
CA LYS A 374 13.00 -16.40 -36.16
C LYS A 374 13.56 -15.74 -34.90
N TYR A 375 12.71 -15.31 -33.99
CA TYR A 375 13.10 -14.52 -32.84
C TYR A 375 13.06 -15.28 -31.51
N GLY A 376 12.55 -16.53 -31.54
CA GLY A 376 12.51 -17.39 -30.35
C GLY A 376 11.30 -17.15 -29.45
N THR A 377 11.35 -17.72 -28.26
CA THR A 377 10.32 -17.64 -27.24
C THR A 377 10.90 -17.02 -25.95
N LEU A 378 10.01 -16.46 -25.14
CA LEU A 378 10.39 -15.93 -23.82
C LEU A 378 10.16 -17.04 -22.77
N PRO A 379 11.22 -17.41 -22.00
CA PRO A 379 11.05 -18.34 -20.90
C PRO A 379 10.30 -17.67 -19.75
N GLY A 380 9.44 -18.45 -19.09
CA GLY A 380 8.70 -18.03 -17.94
C GLY A 380 8.26 -19.20 -17.08
N SER A 381 7.65 -18.91 -15.97
CA SER A 381 7.08 -19.89 -15.05
C SER A 381 5.65 -19.51 -14.66
N VAL A 382 4.79 -20.49 -14.49
CA VAL A 382 3.42 -20.30 -14.01
C VAL A 382 3.46 -19.80 -12.57
N SER A 383 3.04 -18.57 -12.35
CA SER A 383 2.97 -17.96 -11.01
C SER A 383 1.65 -18.26 -10.30
N HIS A 384 0.55 -18.26 -11.04
CA HIS A 384 -0.78 -18.47 -10.46
C HIS A 384 -1.73 -19.11 -11.48
N VAL A 385 -2.61 -19.99 -10.97
CA VAL A 385 -3.70 -20.60 -11.73
C VAL A 385 -5.00 -20.32 -11.01
N SER A 386 -5.95 -19.68 -11.71
CA SER A 386 -7.27 -19.39 -11.15
C SER A 386 -7.96 -20.68 -10.70
N GLN A 387 -8.66 -20.61 -9.56
CA GLN A 387 -9.50 -21.69 -9.08
C GLN A 387 -10.96 -21.56 -9.54
N ASP A 388 -11.33 -20.38 -10.03
CA ASP A 388 -12.66 -20.10 -10.53
C ASP A 388 -12.64 -19.94 -12.05
N ALA A 389 -13.69 -20.43 -12.71
CA ALA A 389 -13.85 -20.39 -14.15
C ALA A 389 -14.59 -19.13 -14.59
N ILE A 390 -14.14 -18.57 -15.70
CA ILE A 390 -14.79 -17.46 -16.39
C ILE A 390 -15.59 -18.04 -17.54
N ALA A 391 -16.85 -17.65 -17.66
CA ALA A 391 -17.68 -18.05 -18.82
C ALA A 391 -17.32 -17.17 -20.03
N ASP A 392 -16.82 -17.78 -21.08
CA ASP A 392 -16.56 -17.14 -22.39
C ASP A 392 -17.60 -17.62 -23.39
N GLU A 393 -18.24 -16.71 -24.13
CA GLU A 393 -19.33 -17.03 -25.08
C GLU A 393 -18.88 -17.97 -26.20
N LYS A 394 -17.59 -17.98 -26.56
CA LYS A 394 -17.07 -18.78 -27.69
C LYS A 394 -16.33 -20.03 -27.23
N ARG A 395 -15.69 -20.00 -26.08
CA ARG A 395 -14.80 -21.07 -25.57
C ARG A 395 -15.39 -21.85 -24.38
N GLY A 396 -16.58 -21.45 -23.91
CA GLY A 396 -17.17 -22.02 -22.70
C GLY A 396 -16.46 -21.61 -21.42
N LEU A 397 -16.26 -22.55 -20.50
CA LEU A 397 -15.56 -22.28 -19.25
C LEU A 397 -14.05 -22.25 -19.46
N ILE A 398 -13.44 -21.12 -19.18
CA ILE A 398 -12.00 -20.89 -19.27
C ILE A 398 -11.41 -20.53 -17.92
N TYR A 399 -10.13 -20.85 -17.71
CA TYR A 399 -9.40 -20.52 -16.48
C TYR A 399 -8.25 -19.58 -16.80
N SER A 400 -8.07 -18.55 -15.96
CA SER A 400 -6.96 -17.63 -16.07
C SER A 400 -5.69 -18.24 -15.47
N VAL A 401 -4.60 -18.14 -16.19
CA VAL A 401 -3.24 -18.52 -15.77
C VAL A 401 -2.34 -17.31 -15.87
N LYS A 402 -1.59 -17.00 -14.82
CA LYS A 402 -0.56 -15.98 -14.83
C LYS A 402 0.81 -16.62 -14.95
N VAL A 403 1.59 -16.10 -15.87
CA VAL A 403 2.95 -16.55 -16.15
C VAL A 403 3.90 -15.39 -15.96
N GLN A 404 4.85 -15.55 -15.06
CA GLN A 404 5.92 -14.60 -14.82
C GLN A 404 7.03 -14.85 -15.83
N LEU A 405 7.42 -13.80 -16.56
CA LEU A 405 8.52 -13.86 -17.51
C LEU A 405 9.85 -13.71 -16.80
N GLU A 406 10.85 -14.51 -17.16
CA GLU A 406 12.23 -14.38 -16.65
C GLU A 406 12.94 -13.16 -17.25
N ARG A 407 12.56 -12.76 -18.46
CA ARG A 407 13.07 -11.58 -19.14
C ARG A 407 11.94 -10.92 -19.94
N ALA A 408 11.93 -9.59 -19.94
CA ALA A 408 10.90 -8.77 -20.61
C ALA A 408 11.37 -8.22 -21.97
N GLU A 409 12.44 -8.78 -22.55
CA GLU A 409 13.04 -8.30 -23.79
C GLU A 409 13.24 -9.45 -24.77
N LEU A 410 12.95 -9.21 -26.04
CA LEU A 410 13.19 -10.13 -27.15
C LEU A 410 14.24 -9.51 -28.08
N ASN A 411 15.20 -10.32 -28.53
CA ASN A 411 16.22 -9.85 -29.48
C ASN A 411 15.64 -9.87 -30.91
N VAL A 412 15.31 -8.68 -31.42
CA VAL A 412 14.77 -8.50 -32.79
C VAL A 412 15.85 -7.89 -33.65
N ASN A 413 16.36 -8.63 -34.63
CA ASN A 413 17.42 -8.19 -35.56
C ASN A 413 18.68 -7.66 -34.88
N GLY A 414 19.06 -8.23 -33.72
CA GLY A 414 20.26 -7.82 -32.98
C GLY A 414 20.02 -6.65 -31.99
N GLN A 415 18.79 -6.15 -31.86
CA GLN A 415 18.43 -5.13 -30.90
C GLN A 415 17.49 -5.69 -29.82
N PRO A 416 17.76 -5.44 -28.52
CA PRO A 416 16.85 -5.80 -27.45
C PRO A 416 15.58 -4.95 -27.54
N THR A 417 14.46 -5.57 -27.86
CA THR A 417 13.15 -4.92 -27.97
C THR A 417 12.32 -5.26 -26.75
N PRO A 418 11.89 -4.27 -25.96
CA PRO A 418 11.10 -4.51 -24.77
C PRO A 418 9.68 -4.97 -25.12
N ILE A 419 9.17 -5.93 -24.38
CA ILE A 419 7.79 -6.37 -24.47
C ILE A 419 6.91 -5.42 -23.68
N THR A 420 5.91 -4.87 -24.33
CA THR A 420 5.00 -3.88 -23.73
C THR A 420 3.67 -4.49 -23.31
N PRO A 421 3.08 -4.04 -22.21
CA PRO A 421 1.72 -4.43 -21.82
C PRO A 421 0.72 -4.20 -22.96
N GLY A 422 -0.23 -5.14 -23.12
CA GLY A 422 -1.22 -5.11 -24.18
C GLY A 422 -0.89 -5.96 -25.40
N MET A 423 0.36 -6.45 -25.56
CA MET A 423 0.71 -7.37 -26.64
C MET A 423 0.00 -8.72 -26.47
N SER A 424 -0.52 -9.26 -27.57
CA SER A 424 -1.09 -10.63 -27.62
C SER A 424 0.02 -11.66 -27.60
N VAL A 425 -0.20 -12.75 -26.87
CA VAL A 425 0.77 -13.83 -26.71
C VAL A 425 0.09 -15.20 -26.68
N SER A 426 0.83 -16.21 -27.08
CA SER A 426 0.47 -17.61 -26.95
C SER A 426 1.45 -18.28 -25.96
N VAL A 427 0.91 -18.87 -24.91
CA VAL A 427 1.70 -19.50 -23.84
C VAL A 427 1.65 -21.02 -23.99
N GLU A 428 2.80 -21.65 -24.04
CA GLU A 428 2.91 -23.11 -24.03
C GLU A 428 3.45 -23.54 -22.64
N ILE A 429 2.59 -24.16 -21.85
CA ILE A 429 2.89 -24.63 -20.50
C ILE A 429 3.28 -26.11 -20.57
N ARG A 430 4.45 -26.46 -20.07
CA ARG A 430 4.89 -27.84 -20.01
C ARG A 430 4.21 -28.54 -18.83
N THR A 431 3.32 -29.49 -19.13
CA THR A 431 2.51 -30.21 -18.14
C THR A 431 3.07 -31.59 -17.81
N GLY A 432 3.93 -32.15 -18.65
CA GLY A 432 4.54 -33.45 -18.42
C GLY A 432 5.35 -33.94 -19.61
N GLU A 433 5.91 -35.14 -19.47
CA GLU A 433 6.63 -35.85 -20.53
C GLU A 433 5.94 -37.16 -20.82
N ARG A 434 5.84 -37.54 -22.10
CA ARG A 434 5.33 -38.83 -22.53
C ARG A 434 6.34 -39.53 -23.41
N ARG A 435 6.43 -40.88 -23.29
CA ARG A 435 7.28 -41.67 -24.18
C ARG A 435 6.64 -41.73 -25.57
N ILE A 436 7.46 -41.68 -26.60
CA ILE A 436 6.99 -41.72 -28.00
C ILE A 436 6.17 -43.00 -28.28
N ILE A 437 6.55 -44.12 -27.66
CA ILE A 437 5.82 -45.41 -27.79
C ILE A 437 4.36 -45.32 -27.28
N GLU A 438 4.11 -44.50 -26.23
CA GLU A 438 2.78 -44.33 -25.66
C GLU A 438 1.88 -43.55 -26.62
N TYR A 439 2.46 -42.62 -27.40
CA TYR A 439 1.72 -41.89 -28.44
C TYR A 439 1.25 -42.79 -29.55
N VAL A 440 2.13 -43.70 -29.99
CA VAL A 440 1.81 -44.68 -31.07
C VAL A 440 0.80 -45.73 -30.61
N LEU A 441 0.88 -46.16 -29.33
CA LEU A 441 -0.02 -47.18 -28.76
C LEU A 441 -1.34 -46.61 -28.22
N SER A 442 -1.41 -45.30 -27.96
CA SER A 442 -2.57 -44.63 -27.39
C SER A 442 -3.91 -44.92 -28.11
N PRO A 443 -4.01 -44.89 -29.45
CA PRO A 443 -5.25 -45.24 -30.15
C PRO A 443 -5.70 -46.69 -29.90
N LEU A 444 -4.74 -47.63 -29.87
CA LEU A 444 -5.02 -49.04 -29.63
C LEU A 444 -5.49 -49.31 -28.20
N LEU A 445 -4.89 -48.63 -27.21
CA LEU A 445 -5.24 -48.76 -25.81
C LEU A 445 -6.61 -48.12 -25.47
N ARG A 446 -6.99 -47.04 -26.15
CA ARG A 446 -8.32 -46.43 -25.99
C ARG A 446 -9.43 -47.37 -26.41
N HIS A 447 -9.31 -47.98 -27.58
CA HIS A 447 -10.32 -48.93 -28.10
C HIS A 447 -10.48 -50.17 -27.22
N THR A 448 -9.43 -50.63 -26.56
CA THR A 448 -9.53 -51.77 -25.64
C THR A 448 -10.21 -51.43 -24.32
N HIS A 449 -10.04 -50.18 -23.83
CA HIS A 449 -10.73 -49.74 -22.62
C HIS A 449 -12.20 -49.38 -22.86
N GLU A 450 -12.52 -48.82 -24.01
CA GLU A 450 -13.93 -48.51 -24.39
C GLU A 450 -14.73 -49.78 -24.71
N ALA A 451 -14.12 -50.77 -25.40
CA ALA A 451 -14.77 -52.04 -25.71
C ALA A 451 -15.03 -52.98 -24.52
N LEU A 452 -14.32 -52.75 -23.38
CA LEU A 452 -14.51 -53.55 -22.17
C LEU A 452 -15.47 -52.91 -21.15
N ASN A 453 -15.95 -51.70 -21.41
CA ASN A 453 -16.87 -50.93 -20.53
C ASN A 453 -18.11 -50.48 -21.36
N GLU A 454 -18.73 -51.37 -22.11
CA GLU A 454 -20.09 -51.13 -22.61
C GLU A 454 -21.07 -51.19 -21.41
N ARG A 455 -21.74 -50.05 -21.19
CA ARG A 455 -22.99 -49.97 -20.47
C ARG A 455 -24.15 -49.99 -21.42
#